data_88e59d95772e070ae2e7e8ea6fbe86f8
#
_entry.id   88e59d95772e070ae2e7e8ea6fbe86f8
#
_cell.length_a   1.000
_cell.length_b   1.000
_cell.length_c   1.000
_cell.angle_alpha   90.00
_cell.angle_beta   90.00
_cell.angle_gamma   90.00
#
_symmetry.space_group_name_H-M   'P 1'
#
loop_
_entity.id
_entity.type
_entity.pdbx_description
1 polymer ?
#
loop_
_entity_poly.entity_id
_entity_poly.type
_entity_poly.pdbx_seq_one_letter_code
_entity_poly.pdbx_strand_id
1 'polypeptide(L)'
;MLQAITLMFSLFLSICILAFSNGAAGTLLALKITEAGFSSLSVGLISSGYFFGMIVGPFYVQRLVTHIGYIRAFSAFGSTLSAALLLHPFFIDPWFWTFLRIIEGVCMVGMYICTESWINEKSTNEIRGRVFSLYALLVMAMVSLGQLILNVPD
;
A
#
# COMPACT_ATOMS: atom_id res chain seq x y z
N MET A 1 -24.11 -7.25 15.97
CA MET A 1 -23.02 -8.24 15.97
C MET A 1 -22.69 -8.70 14.55
N LEU A 2 -23.66 -9.21 13.76
CA LEU A 2 -23.40 -9.69 12.38
C LEU A 2 -22.82 -8.59 11.47
N GLN A 3 -23.38 -7.38 11.49
CA GLN A 3 -22.87 -6.25 10.70
C GLN A 3 -21.43 -5.86 11.05
N ALA A 4 -21.05 -5.89 12.32
CA ALA A 4 -19.67 -5.60 12.73
C ALA A 4 -18.69 -6.67 12.23
N ILE A 5 -19.09 -7.94 12.25
CA ILE A 5 -18.30 -9.06 11.72
C ILE A 5 -18.14 -8.91 10.20
N THR A 6 -19.22 -8.59 9.49
CA THR A 6 -19.19 -8.40 8.03
C THR A 6 -18.30 -7.21 7.64
N LEU A 7 -18.38 -6.10 8.37
CA LEU A 7 -17.53 -4.93 8.14
C LEU A 7 -16.05 -5.23 8.40
N MET A 8 -15.72 -5.95 9.47
CA MET A 8 -14.35 -6.36 9.76
C MET A 8 -13.82 -7.34 8.71
N PHE A 9 -14.64 -8.29 8.26
CA PHE A 9 -14.26 -9.23 7.20
C PHE A 9 -13.95 -8.50 5.89
N SER A 10 -14.79 -7.56 5.46
CA SER A 10 -14.56 -6.77 4.25
C SER A 10 -13.27 -5.95 4.35
N LEU A 11 -12.99 -5.38 5.53
CA LEU A 11 -11.75 -4.64 5.76
C LEU A 11 -10.52 -5.53 5.65
N PHE A 12 -10.53 -6.70 6.32
CA PHE A 12 -9.42 -7.65 6.26
C PHE A 12 -9.21 -8.19 4.84
N LEU A 13 -10.29 -8.46 4.12
CA LEU A 13 -10.20 -8.89 2.72
C LEU A 13 -9.56 -7.79 1.85
N SER A 14 -10.00 -6.54 2.01
CA SER A 14 -9.44 -5.40 1.26
C SER A 14 -7.95 -5.22 1.54
N ILE A 15 -7.53 -5.31 2.80
CA ILE A 15 -6.12 -5.15 3.15
C ILE A 15 -5.27 -6.34 2.67
N CYS A 16 -5.81 -7.55 2.65
CA CYS A 16 -5.14 -8.71 2.08
C CYS A 16 -4.88 -8.52 0.58
N ILE A 17 -5.89 -8.11 -0.17
CA ILE A 17 -5.75 -7.83 -1.61
C ILE A 17 -4.73 -6.70 -1.84
N LEU A 18 -4.80 -5.63 -1.05
CA LEU A 18 -3.87 -4.51 -1.13
C LEU A 18 -2.43 -4.95 -0.84
N ALA A 19 -2.21 -5.69 0.24
CA ALA A 19 -0.89 -6.17 0.64
C ALA A 19 -0.29 -7.12 -0.40
N PHE A 20 -1.09 -8.04 -0.93
CA PHE A 20 -0.69 -8.93 -2.02
C PHE A 20 -0.29 -8.14 -3.27
N SER A 21 -1.14 -7.20 -3.70
CA SER A 21 -0.88 -6.36 -4.87
C SER A 21 0.38 -5.50 -4.69
N ASN A 22 0.62 -4.97 -3.49
CA ASN A 22 1.82 -4.20 -3.18
C ASN A 22 3.09 -5.06 -3.27
N GLY A 23 3.05 -6.30 -2.77
CA GLY A 23 4.16 -7.26 -2.90
C GLY A 23 4.47 -7.59 -4.36
N ALA A 24 3.44 -7.90 -5.15
CA ALA A 24 3.58 -8.19 -6.58
C ALA A 24 4.08 -6.97 -7.37
N ALA A 25 3.50 -5.78 -7.12
CA ALA A 25 3.90 -4.54 -7.79
C ALA A 25 5.36 -4.17 -7.52
N GLY A 26 5.84 -4.35 -6.27
CA GLY A 26 7.24 -4.12 -5.92
C GLY A 26 8.20 -5.01 -6.71
N THR A 27 7.90 -6.31 -6.84
CA THR A 27 8.70 -7.25 -7.62
C THR A 27 8.63 -6.93 -9.11
N LEU A 28 7.44 -6.66 -9.65
CA LEU A 28 7.25 -6.31 -11.05
C LEU A 28 8.04 -5.05 -11.41
N LEU A 29 7.99 -4.02 -10.56
CA LEU A 29 8.72 -2.79 -10.79
C LEU A 29 10.24 -3.02 -10.78
N ALA A 30 10.76 -3.84 -9.85
CA ALA A 30 12.18 -4.19 -9.81
C ALA A 30 12.62 -4.87 -11.12
N LEU A 31 11.82 -5.79 -11.66
CA LEU A 31 12.07 -6.42 -12.96
C LEU A 31 12.08 -5.38 -14.09
N LYS A 32 11.08 -4.49 -14.12
CA LYS A 32 10.98 -3.45 -15.15
C LYS A 32 12.13 -2.43 -15.10
N ILE A 33 12.60 -2.08 -13.92
CA ILE A 33 13.78 -1.23 -13.73
C ILE A 33 15.02 -1.91 -14.34
N THR A 34 15.18 -3.21 -14.12
CA THR A 34 16.29 -3.99 -14.65
C THR A 34 16.21 -4.11 -16.17
N GLU A 35 15.04 -4.39 -16.72
CA GLU A 35 14.80 -4.44 -18.17
C GLU A 35 15.08 -3.10 -18.86
N ALA A 36 14.71 -1.99 -18.21
CA ALA A 36 14.96 -0.64 -18.74
C ALA A 36 16.45 -0.23 -18.71
N GLY A 37 17.32 -1.01 -18.08
CA GLY A 37 18.76 -0.75 -18.02
C GLY A 37 19.12 0.51 -17.24
N PHE A 38 18.32 0.88 -16.24
CA PHE A 38 18.57 2.08 -15.43
C PHE A 38 19.84 1.93 -14.59
N SER A 39 20.55 3.05 -14.40
CA SER A 39 21.75 3.07 -13.55
C SER A 39 21.41 2.72 -12.09
N SER A 40 22.39 2.21 -11.35
CA SER A 40 22.20 1.90 -9.91
C SER A 40 21.74 3.11 -9.10
N LEU A 41 22.15 4.31 -9.49
CA LEU A 41 21.70 5.55 -8.85
C LEU A 41 20.19 5.76 -9.10
N SER A 42 19.72 5.58 -10.33
CA SER A 42 18.30 5.69 -10.68
C SER A 42 17.45 4.67 -9.94
N VAL A 43 17.92 3.42 -9.82
CA VAL A 43 17.26 2.37 -9.02
C VAL A 43 17.11 2.81 -7.56
N GLY A 44 18.19 3.35 -6.99
CA GLY A 44 18.17 3.88 -5.62
C GLY A 44 17.17 5.03 -5.43
N LEU A 45 17.13 5.98 -6.37
CA LEU A 45 16.21 7.11 -6.34
C LEU A 45 14.73 6.66 -6.42
N ILE A 46 14.40 5.77 -7.36
CA ILE A 46 13.06 5.23 -7.55
C ILE A 46 12.60 4.50 -6.28
N SER A 47 13.48 3.66 -5.70
CA SER A 47 13.16 2.93 -4.47
C SER A 47 12.99 3.86 -3.27
N SER A 48 13.88 4.85 -3.12
CA SER A 48 13.84 5.84 -2.05
C SER A 48 12.59 6.72 -2.14
N GLY A 49 12.11 7.02 -3.34
CA GLY A 49 10.89 7.79 -3.56
C GLY A 49 9.68 7.20 -2.83
N TYR A 50 9.51 5.89 -2.88
CA TYR A 50 8.43 5.21 -2.18
C TYR A 50 8.50 5.40 -0.66
N PHE A 51 9.67 5.18 -0.06
CA PHE A 51 9.86 5.36 1.38
C PHE A 51 9.74 6.82 1.79
N PHE A 52 10.21 7.75 0.97
CA PHE A 52 10.02 9.17 1.19
C PHE A 52 8.52 9.53 1.24
N GLY A 53 7.72 9.01 0.29
CA GLY A 53 6.28 9.15 0.31
C GLY A 53 5.63 8.60 1.58
N MET A 54 6.07 7.43 2.06
CA MET A 54 5.60 6.84 3.32
C MET A 54 5.95 7.69 4.55
N ILE A 55 7.10 8.35 4.57
CA ILE A 55 7.52 9.22 5.68
C ILE A 55 6.71 10.53 5.70
N VAL A 56 6.52 11.14 4.54
CA VAL A 56 5.84 12.45 4.42
C VAL A 56 4.32 12.30 4.46
N GLY A 57 3.80 11.17 3.97
CA GLY A 57 2.38 10.90 3.86
C GLY A 57 1.56 11.14 5.14
N PRO A 58 1.95 10.64 6.31
CA PRO A 58 1.17 10.77 7.55
C PRO A 58 0.80 12.21 7.91
N PHE A 59 1.66 13.19 7.60
CA PHE A 59 1.41 14.60 7.90
C PHE A 59 0.19 15.18 7.16
N TYR A 60 -0.10 14.68 5.96
CA TYR A 60 -1.22 15.11 5.12
C TYR A 60 -2.43 14.18 5.24
N VAL A 61 -2.18 12.88 5.31
CA VAL A 61 -3.21 11.84 5.39
C VAL A 61 -4.11 12.04 6.59
N GLN A 62 -3.56 12.31 7.77
CA GLN A 62 -4.34 12.46 8.98
C GLN A 62 -5.34 13.62 8.89
N ARG A 63 -4.93 14.74 8.29
CA ARG A 63 -5.83 15.89 8.05
C ARG A 63 -6.94 15.52 7.05
N LEU A 64 -6.60 14.81 5.98
CA LEU A 64 -7.58 14.40 4.98
C LEU A 64 -8.61 13.45 5.59
N VAL A 65 -8.16 12.44 6.33
CA VAL A 65 -9.03 11.44 6.98
C VAL A 65 -10.01 12.08 7.95
N THR A 66 -9.57 13.08 8.74
CA THR A 66 -10.46 13.80 9.67
C THR A 66 -11.54 14.60 8.95
N HIS A 67 -11.30 15.06 7.73
CA HIS A 67 -12.27 15.85 6.96
C HIS A 67 -13.28 15.00 6.19
N ILE A 68 -12.83 13.90 5.54
CA ILE A 68 -13.68 13.12 4.63
C ILE A 68 -14.07 11.74 5.18
N GLY A 69 -13.46 11.32 6.28
CA GLY A 69 -13.67 10.02 6.92
C GLY A 69 -12.86 8.88 6.30
N TYR A 70 -12.72 7.77 7.05
CA TYR A 70 -11.82 6.65 6.72
C TYR A 70 -12.17 5.98 5.39
N ILE A 71 -13.45 5.67 5.13
CA ILE A 71 -13.88 4.90 3.95
C ILE A 71 -13.60 5.68 2.66
N ARG A 72 -13.96 6.97 2.65
CA ARG A 72 -13.74 7.83 1.47
C ARG A 72 -12.26 8.07 1.23
N ALA A 73 -11.49 8.30 2.30
CA ALA A 73 -10.04 8.47 2.22
C ALA A 73 -9.36 7.19 1.67
N PHE A 74 -9.71 6.02 2.20
CA PHE A 74 -9.21 4.73 1.74
C PHE A 74 -9.48 4.53 0.24
N SER A 75 -10.71 4.78 -0.21
CA SER A 75 -11.08 4.65 -1.63
C SER A 75 -10.31 5.64 -2.52
N ALA A 76 -10.13 6.89 -2.07
CA ALA A 76 -9.36 7.89 -2.80
C ALA A 76 -7.88 7.49 -2.94
N PHE A 77 -7.25 7.02 -1.85
CA PHE A 77 -5.89 6.52 -1.90
C PHE A 77 -5.74 5.29 -2.79
N GLY A 78 -6.68 4.33 -2.71
CA GLY A 78 -6.68 3.15 -3.56
C GLY A 78 -6.80 3.47 -5.04
N SER A 79 -7.69 4.39 -5.40
CA SER A 79 -7.85 4.84 -6.79
C SER A 79 -6.60 5.56 -7.31
N THR A 80 -6.01 6.44 -6.48
CA THR A 80 -4.78 7.16 -6.84
C THR A 80 -3.59 6.20 -6.97
N LEU A 81 -3.46 5.22 -6.06
CA LEU A 81 -2.43 4.19 -6.14
C LEU A 81 -2.55 3.38 -7.43
N SER A 82 -3.77 2.94 -7.77
CA SER A 82 -4.02 2.19 -9.01
C SER A 82 -3.67 3.00 -10.25
N ALA A 83 -4.05 4.28 -10.29
CA ALA A 83 -3.71 5.18 -11.38
C ALA A 83 -2.18 5.37 -11.50
N ALA A 84 -1.47 5.57 -10.38
CA ALA A 84 -0.01 5.72 -10.37
C ALA A 84 0.68 4.47 -10.93
N LEU A 85 0.27 3.27 -10.49
CA LEU A 85 0.80 1.99 -10.99
C LEU A 85 0.60 1.83 -12.50
N LEU A 86 -0.58 2.19 -13.01
CA LEU A 86 -0.90 2.10 -14.44
C LEU A 86 -0.14 3.12 -15.29
N LEU A 87 0.37 4.19 -14.71
CA LEU A 87 1.11 5.23 -15.44
C LEU A 87 2.59 4.86 -15.68
N HIS A 88 3.18 3.93 -14.94
CA HIS A 88 4.59 3.55 -15.11
C HIS A 88 4.97 3.12 -16.54
N PRO A 89 4.17 2.30 -17.26
CA PRO A 89 4.53 1.84 -18.60
C PRO A 89 4.50 2.93 -19.67
N PHE A 90 3.81 4.05 -19.44
CA PHE A 90 3.65 5.08 -20.46
C PHE A 90 4.90 5.95 -20.66
N PHE A 91 5.70 6.12 -19.59
CA PHE A 91 6.90 6.94 -19.64
C PHE A 91 8.04 6.22 -18.93
N ILE A 92 9.01 5.70 -19.71
CA ILE A 92 10.19 5.01 -19.17
C ILE A 92 11.26 6.06 -18.85
N ASP A 93 11.07 6.77 -17.75
CA ASP A 93 11.96 7.81 -17.26
C ASP A 93 12.17 7.69 -15.74
N PRO A 94 13.42 7.71 -15.23
CA PRO A 94 13.71 7.52 -13.82
C PRO A 94 13.10 8.59 -12.90
N TRP A 95 13.02 9.85 -13.35
CA TRP A 95 12.47 10.94 -12.54
C TRP A 95 10.96 10.84 -12.46
N PHE A 96 10.32 10.49 -13.58
CA PHE A 96 8.89 10.25 -13.62
C PHE A 96 8.50 9.07 -12.72
N TRP A 97 9.27 7.98 -12.77
CA TRP A 97 9.04 6.83 -11.90
C TRP A 97 9.28 7.15 -10.43
N THR A 98 10.32 7.94 -10.11
CA THR A 98 10.54 8.41 -8.73
C THR A 98 9.35 9.23 -8.22
N PHE A 99 8.81 10.12 -9.04
CA PHE A 99 7.64 10.91 -8.69
C PHE A 99 6.40 10.02 -8.43
N LEU A 100 6.13 9.06 -9.31
CA LEU A 100 5.04 8.10 -9.11
C LEU A 100 5.23 7.29 -7.81
N ARG A 101 6.45 6.84 -7.53
CA ARG A 101 6.77 6.11 -6.30
C ARG A 101 6.52 6.94 -5.03
N ILE A 102 6.77 8.23 -5.05
CA ILE A 102 6.40 9.12 -3.93
C ILE A 102 4.88 9.10 -3.71
N ILE A 103 4.11 9.25 -4.79
CA ILE A 103 2.63 9.21 -4.72
C ILE A 103 2.16 7.85 -4.17
N GLU A 104 2.71 6.75 -4.67
CA GLU A 104 2.39 5.40 -4.21
C GLU A 104 2.69 5.22 -2.72
N GLY A 105 3.83 5.72 -2.24
CA GLY A 105 4.20 5.69 -0.82
C GLY A 105 3.21 6.45 0.05
N VAL A 106 2.79 7.65 -0.37
CA VAL A 106 1.77 8.44 0.33
C VAL A 106 0.42 7.71 0.36
N CYS A 107 -0.01 7.15 -0.78
CA CYS A 107 -1.26 6.42 -0.86
C CYS A 107 -1.24 5.16 0.02
N MET A 108 -0.13 4.43 -0.01
CA MET A 108 0.03 3.19 0.74
C MET A 108 -0.04 3.43 2.25
N VAL A 109 0.72 4.40 2.76
CA VAL A 109 0.64 4.75 4.19
C VAL A 109 -0.73 5.32 4.55
N GLY A 110 -1.39 6.04 3.63
CA GLY A 110 -2.74 6.53 3.81
C GLY A 110 -3.76 5.40 4.01
N MET A 111 -3.67 4.36 3.22
CA MET A 111 -4.52 3.18 3.35
C MET A 111 -4.26 2.41 4.64
N TYR A 112 -2.99 2.29 5.07
CA TYR A 112 -2.65 1.69 6.38
C TYR A 112 -3.23 2.51 7.53
N ILE A 113 -3.06 3.83 7.54
CA ILE A 113 -3.61 4.71 8.58
C ILE A 113 -5.13 4.60 8.65
N CYS A 114 -5.83 4.60 7.52
CA CYS A 114 -7.28 4.41 7.48
C CYS A 114 -7.70 3.07 8.10
N THR A 115 -7.01 2.00 7.72
CA THR A 115 -7.30 0.64 8.20
C THR A 115 -7.05 0.51 9.70
N GLU A 116 -5.88 0.95 10.16
CA GLU A 116 -5.48 0.87 11.57
C GLU A 116 -6.36 1.73 12.47
N SER A 117 -6.71 2.93 12.01
CA SER A 117 -7.65 3.80 12.73
C SER A 117 -9.02 3.15 12.86
N TRP A 118 -9.50 2.52 11.81
CA TRP A 118 -10.79 1.83 11.84
C TRP A 118 -10.77 0.57 12.72
N ILE A 119 -9.71 -0.23 12.65
CA ILE A 119 -9.50 -1.36 13.57
C ILE A 119 -9.50 -0.85 15.02
N ASN A 120 -8.80 0.23 15.29
CA ASN A 120 -8.72 0.82 16.63
C ASN A 120 -10.08 1.30 17.16
N GLU A 121 -10.89 1.92 16.30
CA GLU A 121 -12.25 2.40 16.65
C GLU A 121 -13.22 1.25 16.91
N LYS A 122 -13.14 0.16 16.16
CA LYS A 122 -14.09 -0.97 16.24
C LYS A 122 -13.66 -2.06 17.23
N SER A 123 -12.44 -2.03 17.71
CA SER A 123 -11.93 -3.04 18.66
C SER A 123 -12.05 -2.56 20.11
N THR A 124 -12.55 -3.43 20.99
CA THR A 124 -12.50 -3.19 22.43
C THR A 124 -11.06 -3.33 22.96
N ASN A 125 -10.76 -2.73 24.10
CA ASN A 125 -9.42 -2.80 24.70
C ASN A 125 -8.94 -4.24 24.92
N GLU A 126 -9.86 -5.17 25.17
CA GLU A 126 -9.57 -6.59 25.46
C GLU A 126 -9.08 -7.36 24.24
N ILE A 127 -9.61 -7.05 23.05
CA ILE A 127 -9.31 -7.79 21.81
C ILE A 127 -8.39 -7.01 20.85
N ARG A 128 -8.17 -5.71 21.08
CA ARG A 128 -7.43 -4.83 20.18
C ARG A 128 -6.06 -5.40 19.82
N GLY A 129 -5.29 -5.86 20.80
CA GLY A 129 -3.97 -6.43 20.56
C GLY A 129 -4.01 -7.67 19.65
N ARG A 130 -5.00 -8.56 19.85
CA ARG A 130 -5.17 -9.75 19.01
C ARG A 130 -5.56 -9.39 17.58
N VAL A 131 -6.44 -8.39 17.40
CA VAL A 131 -6.87 -7.93 16.07
C VAL A 131 -5.69 -7.30 15.32
N PHE A 132 -4.88 -6.46 15.99
CA PHE A 132 -3.67 -5.89 15.39
C PHE A 132 -2.60 -6.93 15.05
N SER A 133 -2.42 -7.96 15.90
CA SER A 133 -1.49 -9.06 15.60
C SER A 133 -1.94 -9.85 14.38
N LEU A 134 -3.24 -10.16 14.27
CA LEU A 134 -3.79 -10.83 13.09
C LEU A 134 -3.63 -9.97 11.82
N TYR A 135 -3.93 -8.69 11.92
CA TYR A 135 -3.73 -7.72 10.83
C TYR A 135 -2.28 -7.72 10.35
N ALA A 136 -1.31 -7.56 11.25
CA ALA A 136 0.11 -7.53 10.90
C ALA A 136 0.57 -8.84 10.23
N LEU A 137 0.13 -9.99 10.77
CA LEU A 137 0.43 -11.30 10.21
C LEU A 137 -0.14 -11.46 8.79
N LEU A 138 -1.39 -11.06 8.58
CA LEU A 138 -2.03 -11.12 7.26
C LEU A 138 -1.32 -10.22 6.25
N VAL A 139 -0.98 -8.98 6.64
CA VAL A 139 -0.25 -8.06 5.76
C VAL A 139 1.10 -8.65 5.35
N MET A 140 1.88 -9.15 6.30
CA MET A 140 3.20 -9.74 6.02
C MET A 140 3.08 -10.99 5.12
N ALA A 141 2.14 -11.88 5.42
CA ALA A 141 1.92 -13.09 4.64
C ALA A 141 1.51 -12.76 3.20
N MET A 142 0.59 -11.80 3.03
CA MET A 142 0.09 -11.43 1.70
C MET A 142 1.11 -10.67 0.87
N VAL A 143 1.93 -9.81 1.47
CA VAL A 143 3.08 -9.17 0.77
C VAL A 143 4.05 -10.24 0.30
N SER A 144 4.40 -11.19 1.16
CA SER A 144 5.32 -12.30 0.80
C SER A 144 4.76 -13.16 -0.34
N LEU A 145 3.47 -13.51 -0.29
CA LEU A 145 2.80 -14.25 -1.37
C LEU A 145 2.81 -13.46 -2.68
N GLY A 146 2.56 -12.15 -2.62
CA GLY A 146 2.62 -11.27 -3.79
C GLY A 146 4.01 -11.22 -4.43
N GLN A 147 5.06 -11.23 -3.62
CA GLN A 147 6.44 -11.29 -4.11
C GLN A 147 6.79 -12.64 -4.74
N LEU A 148 6.28 -13.73 -4.19
CA LEU A 148 6.56 -15.08 -4.68
C LEU A 148 5.90 -15.39 -6.02
N ILE A 149 4.70 -14.86 -6.29
CA ILE A 149 3.94 -15.20 -7.50
C ILE A 149 4.67 -14.84 -8.81
N LEU A 150 5.53 -13.83 -8.78
CA LEU A 150 6.32 -13.41 -9.93
C LEU A 150 7.70 -14.09 -10.02
N ASN A 151 8.07 -14.86 -9.00
CA ASN A 151 9.34 -15.59 -8.94
C ASN A 151 9.16 -17.09 -9.25
N VAL A 152 7.96 -17.53 -9.69
CA VAL A 152 7.76 -18.90 -10.13
C VAL A 152 8.41 -19.05 -11.51
N PRO A 153 9.46 -19.87 -11.67
CA PRO A 153 10.06 -20.10 -12.98
C PRO A 153 9.07 -20.88 -13.86
N ASP A 154 8.96 -20.47 -15.11
CA ASP A 154 8.25 -21.21 -16.18
C ASP A 154 8.85 -22.61 -16.40
#